data_85b1a7088ff9fa9a75bf985d9ccc5fbb
#
_entry.id   85b1a7088ff9fa9a75bf985d9ccc5fbb
#
_cell.length_a   1.000
_cell.length_b   1.000
_cell.length_c   1.000
_cell.angle_alpha   90.00
_cell.angle_beta   90.00
_cell.angle_gamma   90.00
#
_symmetry.space_group_name_H-M   'P 1'
#
loop_
_entity.id
_entity.type
_entity.pdbx_description
1 polymer ?
#
loop_
_entity_poly.entity_id
_entity_poly.type
_entity_poly.pdbx_seq_one_letter_code
_entity_poly.pdbx_strand_id
1 'polypeptide(L)'
;LFNALVSIQSFILQQRETKETSNFVAKFAKVTRMVLSYSRERFVTLQQELTLLEEFLKLQQIRTNHKFDYIFNVDTTIQADRLMLPPMLAQPFIENAIEHGILPKQDHRGSIQITIKNNTDLLCIEVEDNGAGLTQEVSQKSGHESLATKITTERFGLLAKITDKPFSYEIINKKDAGLGEGVIVRFTVPRFEKAD
;
A
#
# COMPACT_ATOMS: atom_id res chain seq x y z
N LEU A 1 6.48 -1.73 -12.24
CA LEU A 1 6.63 -1.51 -13.68
C LEU A 1 6.50 -2.79 -14.49
N PHE A 2 7.27 -3.85 -14.18
CA PHE A 2 7.26 -5.11 -14.93
C PHE A 2 5.87 -5.77 -14.98
N ASN A 3 5.19 -5.89 -13.84
CA ASN A 3 3.84 -6.47 -13.76
C ASN A 3 2.80 -5.70 -14.60
N ALA A 4 2.95 -4.39 -14.74
CA ALA A 4 2.05 -3.60 -15.58
C ALA A 4 2.28 -3.83 -17.07
N LEU A 5 3.54 -3.99 -17.50
CA LEU A 5 3.85 -4.35 -18.90
C LEU A 5 3.30 -5.74 -19.25
N VAL A 6 3.44 -6.71 -18.35
CA VAL A 6 2.84 -8.04 -18.51
C VAL A 6 1.31 -7.95 -18.59
N SER A 7 0.68 -7.08 -17.80
CA SER A 7 -0.77 -6.88 -17.85
C SER A 7 -1.23 -6.25 -19.17
N ILE A 8 -0.50 -5.28 -19.71
CA ILE A 8 -0.79 -4.70 -21.04
C ILE A 8 -0.69 -5.77 -22.12
N GLN A 9 0.39 -6.56 -22.10
CA GLN A 9 0.57 -7.68 -23.03
C GLN A 9 -0.58 -8.70 -22.92
N SER A 10 -0.97 -9.07 -21.70
CA SER A 10 -2.09 -9.98 -21.45
C SER A 10 -3.42 -9.43 -21.98
N PHE A 11 -3.70 -8.14 -21.80
CA PHE A 11 -4.93 -7.51 -22.29
C PHE A 11 -5.00 -7.51 -23.82
N ILE A 12 -3.86 -7.27 -24.49
CA ILE A 12 -3.76 -7.32 -25.96
C ILE A 12 -3.98 -8.75 -26.44
N LEU A 13 -3.35 -9.73 -25.82
CA LEU A 13 -3.45 -11.16 -26.20
C LEU A 13 -4.85 -11.74 -25.95
N GLN A 14 -5.55 -11.28 -24.90
CA GLN A 14 -6.91 -11.71 -24.58
C GLN A 14 -7.98 -11.00 -25.43
N GLN A 15 -7.59 -10.19 -26.41
CA GLN A 15 -8.51 -9.40 -27.25
C GLN A 15 -9.54 -8.59 -26.44
N ARG A 16 -9.14 -8.12 -25.25
CA ARG A 16 -10.01 -7.23 -24.45
C ARG A 16 -10.32 -5.98 -25.25
N GLU A 17 -11.50 -5.43 -25.01
CA GLU A 17 -11.95 -4.22 -25.70
C GLU A 17 -10.86 -3.14 -25.67
N THR A 18 -10.61 -2.53 -26.82
CA THR A 18 -9.60 -1.46 -26.99
C THR A 18 -9.77 -0.36 -25.95
N LYS A 19 -11.00 -0.11 -25.49
CA LYS A 19 -11.34 0.88 -24.47
C LYS A 19 -10.79 0.51 -23.08
N GLU A 20 -10.90 -0.76 -22.66
CA GLU A 20 -10.37 -1.22 -21.36
C GLU A 20 -8.84 -1.15 -21.34
N THR A 21 -8.20 -1.62 -22.40
CA THR A 21 -6.74 -1.55 -22.54
C THR A 21 -6.25 -0.11 -22.54
N SER A 22 -6.92 0.78 -23.28
CA SER A 22 -6.60 2.21 -23.31
C SER A 22 -6.74 2.86 -21.93
N ASN A 23 -7.82 2.56 -21.20
CA ASN A 23 -8.04 3.05 -19.84
C ASN A 23 -6.95 2.56 -18.87
N PHE A 24 -6.57 1.28 -18.95
CA PHE A 24 -5.48 0.74 -18.14
C PHE A 24 -4.16 1.46 -18.41
N VAL A 25 -3.79 1.63 -19.68
CA VAL A 25 -2.55 2.33 -20.08
C VAL A 25 -2.55 3.78 -19.59
N ALA A 26 -3.68 4.49 -19.72
CA ALA A 26 -3.80 5.87 -19.26
C ALA A 26 -3.62 5.98 -17.73
N LYS A 27 -4.27 5.09 -16.96
CA LYS A 27 -4.12 5.03 -15.50
C LYS A 27 -2.70 4.64 -15.09
N PHE A 28 -2.11 3.66 -15.76
CA PHE A 28 -0.72 3.27 -15.53
C PHE A 28 0.24 4.45 -15.75
N ALA A 29 0.09 5.17 -16.87
CA ALA A 29 0.91 6.35 -17.15
C ALA A 29 0.70 7.46 -16.08
N LYS A 30 -0.53 7.64 -15.58
CA LYS A 30 -0.82 8.59 -14.49
C LYS A 30 -0.09 8.19 -13.20
N VAL A 31 -0.26 6.96 -12.74
CA VAL A 31 0.39 6.45 -11.51
C VAL A 31 1.91 6.54 -11.64
N THR A 32 2.48 6.14 -12.78
CA THR A 32 3.93 6.19 -13.02
C THR A 32 4.47 7.63 -12.92
N ARG A 33 3.77 8.62 -13.51
CA ARG A 33 4.17 10.03 -13.37
C ARG A 33 4.12 10.51 -11.93
N MET A 34 3.07 10.15 -11.17
CA MET A 34 2.95 10.51 -9.75
C MET A 34 4.08 9.89 -8.93
N VAL A 35 4.36 8.60 -9.12
CA VAL A 35 5.48 7.90 -8.45
C VAL A 35 6.82 8.57 -8.76
N LEU A 36 7.10 8.87 -10.03
CA LEU A 36 8.34 9.54 -10.44
C LEU A 36 8.45 10.96 -9.87
N SER A 37 7.35 11.70 -9.78
CA SER A 37 7.33 13.02 -9.16
C SER A 37 7.62 12.93 -7.67
N TYR A 38 6.88 12.08 -6.95
CA TYR A 38 6.99 11.98 -5.49
C TYR A 38 8.26 11.28 -5.01
N SER A 39 8.87 10.41 -5.82
CA SER A 39 10.15 9.77 -5.48
C SER A 39 11.33 10.75 -5.36
N ARG A 40 11.19 11.94 -5.91
CA ARG A 40 12.18 13.03 -5.82
C ARG A 40 11.98 13.92 -4.60
N GLU A 41 10.82 13.81 -3.96
CA GLU A 41 10.47 14.61 -2.79
C GLU A 41 10.87 13.86 -1.51
N ARG A 42 11.36 14.61 -0.54
CA ARG A 42 11.65 14.07 0.78
C ARG A 42 10.36 13.79 1.57
N PHE A 43 9.39 14.68 1.42
CA PHE A 43 8.07 14.59 2.02
C PHE A 43 7.01 15.03 1.03
N VAL A 44 5.84 14.41 1.12
CA VAL A 44 4.61 14.77 0.41
C VAL A 44 3.50 15.01 1.42
N THR A 45 2.43 15.70 1.02
CA THR A 45 1.26 15.83 1.90
C THR A 45 0.53 14.49 2.01
N LEU A 46 -0.16 14.25 3.13
CA LEU A 46 -1.01 13.08 3.28
C LEU A 46 -2.07 13.03 2.16
N GLN A 47 -2.59 14.18 1.73
CA GLN A 47 -3.52 14.27 0.61
C GLN A 47 -2.90 13.74 -0.70
N GLN A 48 -1.63 14.05 -0.96
CA GLN A 48 -0.90 13.56 -2.12
C GLN A 48 -0.68 12.03 -2.04
N GLU A 49 -0.30 11.53 -0.87
CA GLU A 49 -0.13 10.09 -0.64
C GLU A 49 -1.45 9.34 -0.83
N LEU A 50 -2.56 9.81 -0.22
CA LEU A 50 -3.89 9.22 -0.40
C LEU A 50 -4.32 9.20 -1.87
N THR A 51 -4.08 10.30 -2.60
CA THR A 51 -4.40 10.37 -4.03
C THR A 51 -3.59 9.35 -4.84
N LEU A 52 -2.30 9.19 -4.54
CA LEU A 52 -1.45 8.20 -5.20
C LEU A 52 -1.95 6.77 -4.90
N LEU A 53 -2.22 6.47 -3.63
CA LEU A 53 -2.71 5.15 -3.21
C LEU A 53 -4.06 4.82 -3.86
N GLU A 54 -4.97 5.77 -3.96
CA GLU A 54 -6.26 5.58 -4.61
C GLU A 54 -6.11 5.28 -6.11
N GLU A 55 -5.29 6.04 -6.83
CA GLU A 55 -5.03 5.79 -8.25
C GLU A 55 -4.31 4.45 -8.47
N PHE A 56 -3.40 4.09 -7.57
CA PHE A 56 -2.74 2.79 -7.56
C PHE A 56 -3.74 1.63 -7.35
N LEU A 57 -4.62 1.73 -6.36
CA LEU A 57 -5.66 0.72 -6.09
C LEU A 57 -6.64 0.56 -7.25
N LYS A 58 -7.08 1.67 -7.87
CA LYS A 58 -7.91 1.64 -9.10
C LYS A 58 -7.20 0.91 -10.26
N LEU A 59 -5.90 1.12 -10.42
CA LEU A 59 -5.10 0.43 -11.42
C LEU A 59 -5.03 -1.07 -11.12
N GLN A 60 -4.80 -1.45 -9.85
CA GLN A 60 -4.75 -2.84 -9.41
C GLN A 60 -6.11 -3.54 -9.57
N GLN A 61 -7.23 -2.86 -9.30
CA GLN A 61 -8.57 -3.42 -9.54
C GLN A 61 -8.77 -3.80 -11.00
N ILE A 62 -8.39 -2.94 -11.95
CA ILE A 62 -8.47 -3.26 -13.39
C ILE A 62 -7.57 -4.47 -13.72
N ARG A 63 -6.33 -4.49 -13.22
CA ARG A 63 -5.37 -5.57 -13.44
C ARG A 63 -5.89 -6.91 -12.94
N THR A 64 -6.55 -6.92 -11.81
CA THR A 64 -7.04 -8.14 -11.14
C THR A 64 -8.49 -8.47 -11.49
N ASN A 65 -9.06 -7.83 -12.51
CA ASN A 65 -10.47 -7.99 -12.88
C ASN A 65 -11.44 -7.76 -11.72
N HIS A 66 -11.21 -6.70 -10.95
CA HIS A 66 -12.03 -6.27 -9.80
C HIS A 66 -12.20 -7.36 -8.71
N LYS A 67 -11.15 -8.16 -8.45
CA LYS A 67 -11.18 -9.22 -7.44
C LYS A 67 -11.27 -8.71 -6.00
N PHE A 68 -11.09 -7.42 -5.76
CA PHE A 68 -11.15 -6.83 -4.41
C PHE A 68 -11.82 -5.46 -4.40
N ASP A 69 -12.31 -5.09 -3.23
CA ASP A 69 -12.77 -3.75 -2.91
C ASP A 69 -11.79 -3.10 -1.92
N TYR A 70 -11.82 -1.77 -1.83
CA TYR A 70 -11.02 -1.04 -0.85
C TYR A 70 -11.78 0.12 -0.23
N ILE A 71 -11.38 0.49 0.97
CA ILE A 71 -11.93 1.63 1.70
C ILE A 71 -10.83 2.40 2.42
N PHE A 72 -10.96 3.73 2.45
CA PHE A 72 -10.13 4.62 3.26
C PHE A 72 -10.94 5.12 4.45
N ASN A 73 -10.41 4.94 5.66
CA ASN A 73 -10.93 5.47 6.90
C ASN A 73 -9.91 6.48 7.45
N VAL A 74 -10.11 7.73 7.13
CA VAL A 74 -9.23 8.82 7.58
C VAL A 74 -9.92 9.58 8.70
N ASP A 75 -9.22 9.74 9.83
CA ASP A 75 -9.71 10.54 10.96
C ASP A 75 -10.01 11.97 10.49
N THR A 76 -11.23 12.41 10.72
CA THR A 76 -11.74 13.72 10.27
C THR A 76 -11.04 14.91 10.91
N THR A 77 -10.28 14.70 11.99
CA THR A 77 -9.47 15.74 12.63
C THR A 77 -8.15 16.01 11.89
N ILE A 78 -7.79 15.17 10.92
CA ILE A 78 -6.55 15.28 10.16
C ILE A 78 -6.70 16.27 9.01
N GLN A 79 -5.87 17.30 9.00
CA GLN A 79 -5.73 18.21 7.87
C GLN A 79 -4.74 17.61 6.87
N ALA A 80 -5.25 16.79 5.93
CA ALA A 80 -4.43 15.98 5.04
C ALA A 80 -3.58 16.81 4.05
N ASP A 81 -3.94 18.04 3.78
CA ASP A 81 -3.22 19.00 2.93
C ASP A 81 -2.03 19.68 3.65
N ARG A 82 -2.04 19.66 4.99
CA ARG A 82 -0.97 20.25 5.84
C ARG A 82 -0.03 19.22 6.44
N LEU A 83 -0.50 18.00 6.62
CA LEU A 83 0.29 16.93 7.20
C LEU A 83 1.24 16.32 6.17
N MET A 84 2.53 16.31 6.49
CA MET A 84 3.60 15.81 5.61
C MET A 84 4.10 14.45 6.07
N LEU A 85 4.40 13.56 5.14
CA LEU A 85 5.00 12.25 5.39
C LEU A 85 5.93 11.85 4.25
N PRO A 86 6.89 10.92 4.48
CA PRO A 86 7.69 10.36 3.37
C PRO A 86 6.78 9.65 2.36
N PRO A 87 7.01 9.83 1.05
CA PRO A 87 6.12 9.27 0.02
C PRO A 87 6.16 7.75 -0.03
N MET A 88 5.09 7.11 -0.49
CA MET A 88 5.00 5.67 -0.79
C MET A 88 5.31 4.77 0.42
N LEU A 89 4.83 5.13 1.62
CA LEU A 89 5.02 4.30 2.82
C LEU A 89 4.08 3.10 2.86
N ALA A 90 2.82 3.29 2.50
CA ALA A 90 1.80 2.23 2.55
C ALA A 90 1.81 1.32 1.31
N GLN A 91 2.32 1.79 0.17
CA GLN A 91 2.26 1.09 -1.10
C GLN A 91 2.82 -0.34 -1.07
N PRO A 92 4.02 -0.63 -0.48
CA PRO A 92 4.56 -1.99 -0.44
C PRO A 92 3.64 -2.97 0.31
N PHE A 93 2.96 -2.51 1.34
CA PHE A 93 2.04 -3.35 2.12
C PHE A 93 0.74 -3.63 1.37
N ILE A 94 0.24 -2.64 0.62
CA ILE A 94 -0.91 -2.82 -0.27
C ILE A 94 -0.57 -3.79 -1.41
N GLU A 95 0.63 -3.70 -2.00
CA GLU A 95 1.10 -4.65 -2.99
C GLU A 95 1.14 -6.08 -2.42
N ASN A 96 1.68 -6.25 -1.21
CA ASN A 96 1.72 -7.54 -0.53
C ASN A 96 0.31 -8.08 -0.21
N ALA A 97 -0.60 -7.23 0.26
CA ALA A 97 -1.99 -7.59 0.51
C ALA A 97 -2.68 -8.12 -0.76
N ILE A 98 -2.45 -7.49 -1.91
CA ILE A 98 -3.02 -7.93 -3.19
C ILE A 98 -2.36 -9.23 -3.66
N GLU A 99 -1.02 -9.26 -3.80
CA GLU A 99 -0.30 -10.36 -4.44
C GLU A 99 -0.28 -11.63 -3.58
N HIS A 100 -0.10 -11.48 -2.28
CA HIS A 100 0.09 -12.61 -1.35
C HIS A 100 -1.14 -12.90 -0.49
N GLY A 101 -1.98 -11.89 -0.23
CA GLY A 101 -3.21 -12.05 0.54
C GLY A 101 -4.40 -12.44 -0.34
N ILE A 102 -4.77 -11.57 -1.27
CA ILE A 102 -6.05 -11.65 -1.99
C ILE A 102 -5.97 -12.56 -3.21
N LEU A 103 -4.96 -12.41 -4.08
CA LEU A 103 -4.89 -13.16 -5.33
C LEU A 103 -4.81 -14.68 -5.17
N PRO A 104 -4.15 -15.24 -4.15
CA PRO A 104 -4.15 -16.68 -3.91
C PRO A 104 -5.52 -17.27 -3.56
N LYS A 105 -6.43 -16.47 -2.97
CA LYS A 105 -7.79 -16.89 -2.63
C LYS A 105 -8.70 -16.75 -3.84
N GLN A 106 -9.39 -17.85 -4.19
CA GLN A 106 -10.27 -17.89 -5.37
C GLN A 106 -11.75 -17.85 -5.01
N ASP A 107 -12.10 -18.13 -3.78
CA ASP A 107 -13.44 -18.45 -3.30
C ASP A 107 -14.24 -17.25 -2.79
N HIS A 108 -13.63 -16.09 -2.61
CA HIS A 108 -14.32 -14.88 -2.19
C HIS A 108 -13.66 -13.59 -2.72
N ARG A 109 -14.43 -12.50 -2.68
CA ARG A 109 -13.95 -11.18 -3.03
C ARG A 109 -13.07 -10.63 -1.92
N GLY A 110 -11.87 -10.17 -2.29
CA GLY A 110 -10.94 -9.56 -1.34
C GLY A 110 -11.39 -8.20 -0.87
N SER A 111 -10.90 -7.77 0.29
CA SER A 111 -11.04 -6.40 0.77
C SER A 111 -9.74 -5.87 1.34
N ILE A 112 -9.47 -4.60 1.11
CA ILE A 112 -8.35 -3.86 1.68
C ILE A 112 -8.91 -2.63 2.39
N GLN A 113 -8.59 -2.48 3.66
CA GLN A 113 -8.95 -1.32 4.45
C GLN A 113 -7.68 -0.55 4.82
N ILE A 114 -7.66 0.74 4.49
CA ILE A 114 -6.60 1.65 4.87
C ILE A 114 -7.16 2.60 5.91
N THR A 115 -6.65 2.52 7.14
CA THR A 115 -7.10 3.35 8.25
C THR A 115 -5.99 4.28 8.68
N ILE A 116 -6.29 5.58 8.80
CA ILE A 116 -5.34 6.60 9.22
C ILE A 116 -5.93 7.32 10.43
N LYS A 117 -5.22 7.21 11.56
CA LYS A 117 -5.62 7.79 12.84
C LYS A 117 -4.59 8.79 13.34
N ASN A 118 -5.09 9.85 13.92
CA ASN A 118 -4.27 10.82 14.65
C ASN A 118 -4.00 10.29 16.06
N ASN A 119 -2.73 10.28 16.47
CA ASN A 119 -2.33 9.90 17.82
C ASN A 119 -1.29 10.89 18.33
N THR A 120 -1.75 11.96 18.95
CA THR A 120 -0.95 13.06 19.53
C THR A 120 0.13 13.55 18.54
N ASP A 121 1.37 13.08 18.70
CA ASP A 121 2.54 13.48 17.90
C ASP A 121 2.86 12.51 16.74
N LEU A 122 2.09 11.44 16.62
CA LEU A 122 2.28 10.37 15.62
C LEU A 122 1.05 10.23 14.74
N LEU A 123 1.27 9.79 13.53
CA LEU A 123 0.25 9.31 12.64
C LEU A 123 0.30 7.78 12.64
N CYS A 124 -0.81 7.12 12.95
CA CYS A 124 -0.94 5.68 12.85
C CYS A 124 -1.63 5.34 11.53
N ILE A 125 -0.95 4.56 10.69
CA ILE A 125 -1.48 4.08 9.41
C ILE A 125 -1.58 2.55 9.50
N GLU A 126 -2.74 2.02 9.15
CA GLU A 126 -3.03 0.60 9.19
C GLU A 126 -3.54 0.17 7.82
N VAL A 127 -2.93 -0.89 7.27
CA VAL A 127 -3.37 -1.57 6.06
C VAL A 127 -3.82 -2.96 6.47
N GLU A 128 -5.10 -3.24 6.33
CA GLU A 128 -5.73 -4.50 6.66
C GLU A 128 -6.26 -5.16 5.40
N ASP A 129 -6.02 -6.48 5.26
CA ASP A 129 -6.64 -7.33 4.24
C ASP A 129 -7.42 -8.49 4.85
N ASN A 130 -8.30 -9.11 4.07
CA ASN A 130 -9.00 -10.36 4.39
C ASN A 130 -8.46 -11.54 3.58
N GLY A 131 -7.21 -11.48 3.17
CA GLY A 131 -6.56 -12.50 2.34
C GLY A 131 -6.22 -13.79 3.08
N ALA A 132 -5.29 -14.55 2.49
CA ALA A 132 -4.87 -15.86 2.99
C ALA A 132 -4.10 -15.81 4.33
N GLY A 133 -3.71 -14.62 4.80
CA GLY A 133 -2.86 -14.47 5.97
C GLY A 133 -1.39 -14.81 5.68
N LEU A 134 -0.58 -14.86 6.73
CA LEU A 134 0.80 -15.29 6.62
C LEU A 134 0.84 -16.83 6.58
N THR A 135 1.36 -17.41 5.50
CA THR A 135 1.53 -18.86 5.42
C THR A 135 2.71 -19.31 6.29
N GLN A 136 2.62 -20.52 6.87
CA GLN A 136 3.68 -21.09 7.71
C GLN A 136 5.05 -21.20 6.99
N GLU A 137 5.05 -21.32 5.67
CA GLU A 137 6.29 -21.29 4.89
C GLU A 137 7.01 -19.93 4.96
N VAL A 138 6.27 -18.85 5.11
CA VAL A 138 6.81 -17.49 5.32
C VAL A 138 7.27 -17.32 6.75
N SER A 139 6.57 -17.91 7.76
CA SER A 139 6.96 -17.81 9.16
C SER A 139 8.11 -18.78 9.55
N GLN A 140 8.27 -19.93 8.89
CA GLN A 140 9.36 -20.89 9.19
C GLN A 140 10.62 -20.68 8.34
N LYS A 141 10.52 -20.11 7.15
CA LYS A 141 11.66 -19.63 6.39
C LYS A 141 12.11 -18.22 6.81
N SER A 142 11.59 -17.68 7.87
CA SER A 142 11.89 -16.35 8.40
C SER A 142 13.24 -16.21 9.14
N GLY A 143 14.25 -16.97 8.72
CA GLY A 143 15.58 -16.42 8.61
C GLY A 143 15.72 -15.43 7.44
N HIS A 144 14.74 -15.36 6.53
CA HIS A 144 14.63 -14.38 5.45
C HIS A 144 13.34 -13.57 5.60
N GLU A 145 13.45 -12.39 6.22
CA GLU A 145 12.47 -11.30 6.01
C GLU A 145 12.17 -11.19 4.51
N SER A 146 10.89 -11.02 4.14
CA SER A 146 10.59 -10.76 2.73
C SER A 146 11.41 -9.55 2.26
N LEU A 147 11.86 -9.56 1.02
CA LEU A 147 12.66 -8.45 0.48
C LEU A 147 11.94 -7.10 0.70
N ALA A 148 10.62 -7.08 0.57
CA ALA A 148 9.79 -5.90 0.83
C ALA A 148 9.86 -5.46 2.30
N THR A 149 9.78 -6.41 3.25
CA THR A 149 9.89 -6.14 4.69
C THR A 149 11.27 -5.58 5.02
N LYS A 150 12.32 -6.19 4.50
CA LYS A 150 13.71 -5.73 4.70
C LYS A 150 13.93 -4.31 4.17
N ILE A 151 13.49 -4.03 2.94
CA ILE A 151 13.58 -2.69 2.34
C ILE A 151 12.82 -1.67 3.19
N THR A 152 11.65 -2.03 3.70
CA THR A 152 10.85 -1.14 4.55
C THR A 152 11.53 -0.88 5.89
N THR A 153 12.10 -1.91 6.53
CA THR A 153 12.85 -1.78 7.78
C THR A 153 14.06 -0.85 7.60
N GLU A 154 14.85 -1.07 6.56
CA GLU A 154 16.00 -0.22 6.23
C GLU A 154 15.56 1.23 5.98
N ARG A 155 14.48 1.43 5.24
CA ARG A 155 13.91 2.75 4.95
C ARG A 155 13.45 3.47 6.22
N PHE A 156 12.72 2.79 7.10
CA PHE A 156 12.28 3.37 8.38
C PHE A 156 13.45 3.72 9.28
N GLY A 157 14.48 2.85 9.33
CA GLY A 157 15.72 3.15 10.06
C GLY A 157 16.47 4.37 9.52
N LEU A 158 16.52 4.54 8.21
CA LEU A 158 17.11 5.73 7.58
C LEU A 158 16.28 6.99 7.87
N LEU A 159 14.97 6.91 7.74
CA LEU A 159 14.06 8.02 8.02
C LEU A 159 14.17 8.46 9.49
N ALA A 160 14.21 7.51 10.43
CA ALA A 160 14.38 7.81 11.85
C ALA A 160 15.69 8.56 12.11
N LYS A 161 16.79 8.14 11.50
CA LYS A 161 18.11 8.83 11.62
C LYS A 161 18.10 10.24 11.03
N ILE A 162 17.43 10.42 9.87
CA ILE A 162 17.41 11.71 9.15
C ILE A 162 16.52 12.73 9.87
N THR A 163 15.43 12.26 10.48
CA THR A 163 14.42 13.14 11.10
C THR A 163 14.59 13.28 12.61
N ASP A 164 15.47 12.48 13.22
CA ASP A 164 15.60 12.32 14.68
C ASP A 164 14.26 12.01 15.37
N LYS A 165 13.41 11.23 14.68
CA LYS A 165 12.07 10.85 15.15
C LYS A 165 11.83 9.36 14.92
N PRO A 166 11.08 8.68 15.80
CA PRO A 166 10.83 7.24 15.67
C PRO A 166 9.87 6.92 14.53
N PHE A 167 10.22 5.89 13.78
CA PHE A 167 9.34 5.19 12.83
C PHE A 167 9.28 3.73 13.25
N SER A 168 8.10 3.16 13.29
CA SER A 168 7.93 1.74 13.64
C SER A 168 6.83 1.11 12.81
N TYR A 169 6.89 -0.20 12.65
CA TYR A 169 5.80 -0.97 12.07
C TYR A 169 5.71 -2.34 12.75
N GLU A 170 4.53 -2.93 12.68
CA GLU A 170 4.25 -4.30 13.10
C GLU A 170 3.40 -5.00 12.04
N ILE A 171 3.56 -6.31 11.92
CA ILE A 171 2.76 -7.15 11.03
C ILE A 171 2.03 -8.16 11.92
N ILE A 172 0.70 -8.18 11.83
CA ILE A 172 -0.17 -9.02 12.63
C ILE A 172 -0.88 -10.00 11.70
N ASN A 173 -0.64 -11.30 11.90
CA ASN A 173 -1.46 -12.33 11.27
C ASN A 173 -2.80 -12.40 12.02
N LYS A 174 -3.88 -12.04 11.36
CA LYS A 174 -5.22 -11.95 11.97
C LYS A 174 -5.68 -13.29 12.57
N LYS A 175 -5.31 -14.40 11.93
CA LYS A 175 -5.65 -15.74 12.41
C LYS A 175 -5.04 -16.03 13.77
N ASP A 176 -3.78 -15.67 13.99
CA ASP A 176 -3.06 -15.91 15.24
C ASP A 176 -3.57 -14.99 16.36
N ALA A 177 -4.09 -13.82 15.98
CA ALA A 177 -4.69 -12.84 16.89
C ALA A 177 -6.19 -13.09 17.18
N GLY A 178 -6.82 -14.12 16.58
CA GLY A 178 -8.25 -14.37 16.71
C GLY A 178 -9.16 -13.34 16.02
N LEU A 179 -8.63 -12.61 15.04
CA LEU A 179 -9.31 -11.52 14.32
C LEU A 179 -9.87 -11.96 12.94
N GLY A 180 -9.88 -13.27 12.65
CA GLY A 180 -10.29 -13.80 11.37
C GLY A 180 -9.11 -14.08 10.43
N GLU A 181 -9.32 -13.99 9.13
CA GLU A 181 -8.30 -14.26 8.12
C GLU A 181 -7.71 -12.94 7.57
N GLY A 182 -6.45 -13.01 7.10
CA GLY A 182 -5.74 -11.89 6.51
C GLY A 182 -4.60 -11.37 7.39
N VAL A 183 -4.10 -10.19 7.02
CA VAL A 183 -2.97 -9.53 7.68
C VAL A 183 -3.35 -8.09 8.02
N ILE A 184 -2.85 -7.60 9.14
CA ILE A 184 -2.83 -6.18 9.47
C ILE A 184 -1.38 -5.73 9.50
N VAL A 185 -1.04 -4.71 8.73
CA VAL A 185 0.23 -4.00 8.85
C VAL A 185 -0.06 -2.62 9.44
N ARG A 186 0.45 -2.39 10.62
CA ARG A 186 0.33 -1.12 11.33
C ARG A 186 1.68 -0.44 11.39
N PHE A 187 1.76 0.81 11.02
CA PHE A 187 2.97 1.59 11.17
C PHE A 187 2.67 2.99 11.71
N THR A 188 3.61 3.49 12.49
CA THR A 188 3.55 4.82 13.07
C THR A 188 4.63 5.68 12.44
N VAL A 189 4.24 6.89 12.09
CA VAL A 189 5.14 7.89 11.52
C VAL A 189 4.99 9.19 12.31
N PRO A 190 6.10 9.94 12.51
CA PRO A 190 6.03 11.25 13.14
C PRO A 190 5.21 12.21 12.30
N ARG A 191 4.51 13.11 12.96
CA ARG A 191 3.84 14.22 12.29
C ARG A 191 4.85 15.27 11.88
N PHE A 192 4.79 15.65 10.62
CA PHE A 192 5.47 16.82 10.08
C PHE A 192 4.41 17.73 9.50
N GLU A 193 4.48 19.01 9.82
CA GLU A 193 3.56 19.99 9.26
C GLU A 193 4.27 20.77 8.17
N LYS A 194 3.50 21.12 7.14
CA LYS A 194 3.97 22.00 6.08
C LYS A 194 4.23 23.38 6.69
N ALA A 195 5.43 23.90 6.49
CA ALA A 195 5.73 25.28 6.83
C ALA A 195 4.82 26.22 5.99
N ASP A 196 4.30 27.26 6.64
CA ASP A 196 3.48 28.29 5.98
C ASP A 196 4.29 29.05 4.94
#